data_abd3b739d1aaa17b7fab5d12e8a73785
#
_entry.id   abd3b739d1aaa17b7fab5d12e8a73785
#
_cell.length_a   1.000
_cell.length_b   1.000
_cell.length_c   1.000
_cell.angle_alpha   90.00
_cell.angle_beta   90.00
_cell.angle_gamma   90.00
#
_symmetry.space_group_name_H-M   'P 1'
#
loop_
_entity.id
_entity.type
_entity.pdbx_description
1 polymer ?
#
loop_
_entity_poly.entity_id
_entity_poly.type
_entity_poly.pdbx_seq_one_letter_code
_entity_poly.pdbx_strand_id
1 'polypeptide(L)'
;IKKFGVLEPVTVIRSGKDPERYEMVAGHRRKHGCALAGVAQIPAIVRDMDRDSAIIYMVDSNLKRENISPMVKARAYTMKLEAMKRKAGRPTKAQAEAGYKPMRADEQLAQQTGESRATIQRLTRLTKLEPELQDMVEEKKLPVNTAADISYLKPQEQKALADAIKREDKVPTGAKAAELKKESQAGKLTAEKIEQTVAPSKREMFLPLKVTFTEEELRPYFPKKDTTIADAKRVVFEALDLRQRALNRQKAKVEQEKAAKKAAPGKER
;
A
#
# COMPACT_ATOMS: atom_id res chain seq x y z
N ILE A 1 -5.48 -35.64 -4.07
CA ILE A 1 -6.91 -35.93 -4.20
C ILE A 1 -7.13 -37.15 -5.11
N LYS A 2 -6.57 -37.18 -6.34
CA LYS A 2 -6.71 -38.30 -7.28
C LYS A 2 -6.34 -39.68 -6.65
N LYS A 3 -5.32 -39.75 -5.82
CA LYS A 3 -4.74 -41.00 -5.28
C LYS A 3 -5.36 -41.42 -3.94
N PHE A 4 -5.74 -40.45 -3.09
CA PHE A 4 -6.16 -40.71 -1.71
C PHE A 4 -7.53 -40.09 -1.36
N GLY A 5 -8.23 -39.53 -2.33
CA GLY A 5 -9.48 -38.82 -2.08
C GLY A 5 -9.29 -37.50 -1.31
N VAL A 6 -10.33 -37.06 -0.63
CA VAL A 6 -10.33 -35.88 0.24
C VAL A 6 -10.24 -36.36 1.69
N LEU A 7 -9.09 -36.14 2.31
CA LEU A 7 -8.83 -36.59 3.69
C LEU A 7 -9.59 -35.77 4.74
N GLU A 8 -9.75 -34.47 4.52
CA GLU A 8 -10.49 -33.59 5.41
C GLU A 8 -11.78 -33.12 4.76
N PRO A 9 -12.96 -33.25 5.41
CA PRO A 9 -14.21 -32.77 4.87
C PRO A 9 -14.25 -31.25 4.73
N VAL A 10 -15.08 -30.75 3.80
CA VAL A 10 -15.41 -29.32 3.72
C VAL A 10 -16.48 -28.98 4.76
N THR A 11 -16.56 -27.69 5.15
CA THR A 11 -17.62 -27.23 6.05
C THR A 11 -18.66 -26.45 5.26
N VAL A 12 -19.90 -26.80 5.43
CA VAL A 12 -21.05 -26.18 4.76
C VAL A 12 -22.15 -25.83 5.76
N ILE A 13 -23.00 -24.87 5.39
CA ILE A 13 -24.27 -24.58 6.07
C ILE A 13 -25.41 -24.78 5.09
N ARG A 14 -26.65 -24.97 5.58
CA ARG A 14 -27.83 -24.95 4.72
C ARG A 14 -28.00 -23.57 4.11
N SER A 15 -28.35 -23.48 2.83
CA SER A 15 -28.63 -22.21 2.20
C SER A 15 -29.93 -21.61 2.76
N GLY A 16 -29.86 -20.32 3.16
CA GLY A 16 -31.06 -19.61 3.60
C GLY A 16 -32.09 -19.32 2.47
N LYS A 17 -31.69 -19.55 1.21
CA LYS A 17 -32.53 -19.31 0.03
C LYS A 17 -33.16 -20.61 -0.51
N ASP A 18 -32.51 -21.73 -0.35
CA ASP A 18 -32.90 -23.01 -0.89
C ASP A 18 -32.48 -24.11 0.09
N PRO A 19 -33.44 -24.77 0.78
CA PRO A 19 -33.16 -25.81 1.80
C PRO A 19 -32.40 -27.02 1.26
N GLU A 20 -32.48 -27.28 -0.05
CA GLU A 20 -31.79 -28.40 -0.69
C GLU A 20 -30.34 -28.09 -1.07
N ARG A 21 -29.95 -26.81 -0.99
CA ARG A 21 -28.60 -26.34 -1.31
C ARG A 21 -27.79 -26.04 -0.06
N TYR A 22 -26.48 -26.15 -0.24
CA TYR A 22 -25.52 -25.84 0.81
C TYR A 22 -24.60 -24.70 0.39
N GLU A 23 -24.35 -23.78 1.30
CA GLU A 23 -23.34 -22.74 1.14
C GLU A 23 -22.04 -23.22 1.80
N MET A 24 -20.93 -23.12 1.05
CA MET A 24 -19.61 -23.53 1.56
C MET A 24 -19.01 -22.45 2.44
N VAL A 25 -18.67 -22.83 3.66
CA VAL A 25 -18.02 -21.96 4.64
C VAL A 25 -16.51 -22.13 4.65
N ALA A 26 -16.02 -23.37 4.55
CA ALA A 26 -14.60 -23.68 4.49
C ALA A 26 -14.30 -24.85 3.56
N GLY A 27 -13.12 -24.83 2.91
CA GLY A 27 -12.69 -25.92 2.04
C GLY A 27 -12.73 -25.62 0.53
N HIS A 28 -12.84 -24.36 0.10
CA HIS A 28 -12.90 -23.96 -1.30
C HIS A 28 -11.76 -24.52 -2.16
N ARG A 29 -10.53 -24.59 -1.64
CA ARG A 29 -9.38 -25.20 -2.34
C ARG A 29 -9.55 -26.69 -2.54
N ARG A 30 -10.17 -27.41 -1.57
CA ARG A 30 -10.48 -28.85 -1.69
C ARG A 30 -11.53 -29.08 -2.76
N LYS A 31 -12.60 -28.28 -2.79
CA LYS A 31 -13.62 -28.32 -3.84
C LYS A 31 -13.00 -28.11 -5.22
N HIS A 32 -12.16 -27.09 -5.37
CA HIS A 32 -11.46 -26.81 -6.62
C HIS A 32 -10.55 -27.98 -7.03
N GLY A 33 -9.78 -28.53 -6.09
CA GLY A 33 -8.94 -29.70 -6.33
C GLY A 33 -9.73 -30.95 -6.72
N CYS A 34 -10.96 -31.15 -6.17
CA CYS A 34 -11.87 -32.24 -6.59
C CYS A 34 -12.34 -32.04 -8.02
N ALA A 35 -12.76 -30.83 -8.39
CA ALA A 35 -13.16 -30.50 -9.75
C ALA A 35 -12.04 -30.81 -10.78
N LEU A 36 -10.78 -30.39 -10.47
CA LEU A 36 -9.62 -30.72 -11.31
C LEU A 36 -9.29 -32.23 -11.33
N ALA A 37 -9.63 -32.94 -10.30
CA ALA A 37 -9.41 -34.41 -10.19
C ALA A 37 -10.51 -35.23 -10.80
N GLY A 38 -11.64 -34.65 -11.25
CA GLY A 38 -12.80 -35.35 -11.75
C GLY A 38 -13.62 -36.05 -10.64
N VAL A 39 -13.47 -35.63 -9.38
CA VAL A 39 -14.20 -36.21 -8.23
C VAL A 39 -15.53 -35.47 -8.08
N ALA A 40 -16.63 -36.17 -8.31
CA ALA A 40 -17.97 -35.58 -8.32
C ALA A 40 -18.52 -35.31 -6.90
N GLN A 41 -18.08 -36.07 -5.89
CA GLN A 41 -18.57 -35.96 -4.52
C GLN A 41 -17.44 -35.59 -3.56
N ILE A 42 -17.73 -34.73 -2.60
CA ILE A 42 -16.80 -34.32 -1.57
C ILE A 42 -17.42 -34.50 -0.19
N PRO A 43 -16.73 -35.14 0.78
CA PRO A 43 -17.26 -35.26 2.14
C PRO A 43 -17.43 -33.88 2.76
N ALA A 44 -18.58 -33.62 3.37
CA ALA A 44 -18.93 -32.33 3.94
C ALA A 44 -19.49 -32.48 5.36
N ILE A 45 -19.08 -31.61 6.26
CA ILE A 45 -19.71 -31.43 7.57
C ILE A 45 -20.75 -30.33 7.44
N VAL A 46 -22.02 -30.67 7.63
CA VAL A 46 -23.09 -29.69 7.70
C VAL A 46 -23.15 -29.12 9.11
N ARG A 47 -22.98 -27.80 9.21
CA ARG A 47 -23.13 -27.09 10.48
C ARG A 47 -24.45 -26.32 10.52
N ASP A 48 -25.15 -26.44 11.63
CA ASP A 48 -26.36 -25.64 11.88
C ASP A 48 -25.97 -24.32 12.51
N MET A 49 -25.84 -23.29 11.68
CA MET A 49 -25.51 -21.93 12.09
C MET A 49 -26.06 -20.92 11.09
N ASP A 50 -26.39 -19.73 11.59
CA ASP A 50 -26.80 -18.62 10.75
C ASP A 50 -25.63 -18.09 9.88
N ARG A 51 -25.96 -17.33 8.85
CA ARG A 51 -24.98 -16.82 7.89
C ARG A 51 -23.91 -15.94 8.51
N ASP A 52 -24.27 -15.11 9.50
CA ASP A 52 -23.29 -14.22 10.16
C ASP A 52 -22.32 -15.02 11.04
N SER A 53 -22.82 -16.05 11.73
CA SER A 53 -21.96 -17.01 12.45
C SER A 53 -21.04 -17.78 11.51
N ALA A 54 -21.53 -18.16 10.33
CA ALA A 54 -20.72 -18.82 9.31
C ALA A 54 -19.61 -17.91 8.77
N ILE A 55 -19.89 -16.62 8.57
CA ILE A 55 -18.87 -15.63 8.17
C ILE A 55 -17.80 -15.49 9.27
N ILE A 56 -18.21 -15.38 10.54
CA ILE A 56 -17.27 -15.30 11.66
C ILE A 56 -16.38 -16.56 11.70
N TYR A 57 -16.97 -17.74 11.62
CA TYR A 57 -16.25 -19.02 11.60
C TYR A 57 -15.24 -19.10 10.43
N MET A 58 -15.69 -18.72 9.21
CA MET A 58 -14.83 -18.67 8.02
C MET A 58 -13.62 -17.76 8.21
N VAL A 59 -13.85 -16.57 8.74
CA VAL A 59 -12.79 -15.59 9.00
C VAL A 59 -11.80 -16.10 10.04
N ASP A 60 -12.30 -16.68 11.14
CA ASP A 60 -11.44 -17.22 12.21
C ASP A 60 -10.59 -18.38 11.72
N SER A 61 -11.15 -19.26 10.88
CA SER A 61 -10.41 -20.35 10.25
C SER A 61 -9.29 -19.84 9.32
N ASN A 62 -9.53 -18.73 8.61
CA ASN A 62 -8.54 -18.14 7.71
C ASN A 62 -7.47 -17.33 8.45
N LEU A 63 -7.84 -16.65 9.54
CA LEU A 63 -6.90 -15.86 10.36
C LEU A 63 -5.89 -16.72 11.14
N LYS A 64 -6.14 -18.01 11.31
CA LYS A 64 -5.19 -18.96 11.92
C LYS A 64 -4.03 -19.35 10.99
N ARG A 65 -4.04 -18.91 9.72
CA ARG A 65 -2.96 -19.20 8.78
C ARG A 65 -1.78 -18.29 9.06
N GLU A 66 -0.59 -18.82 8.88
CA GLU A 66 0.66 -18.05 8.91
C GLU A 66 0.77 -17.15 7.66
N ASN A 67 1.43 -16.01 7.79
CA ASN A 67 1.76 -15.09 6.68
C ASN A 67 0.57 -14.56 5.89
N ILE A 68 -0.45 -14.06 6.59
CA ILE A 68 -1.59 -13.39 5.96
C ILE A 68 -1.19 -11.98 5.55
N SER A 69 -1.44 -11.61 4.28
CA SER A 69 -1.17 -10.25 3.81
C SER A 69 -2.03 -9.21 4.53
N PRO A 70 -1.56 -7.95 4.68
CA PRO A 70 -2.32 -6.90 5.34
C PRO A 70 -3.70 -6.66 4.73
N MET A 71 -3.84 -6.77 3.40
CA MET A 71 -5.12 -6.57 2.72
C MET A 71 -6.10 -7.74 2.94
N VAL A 72 -5.61 -8.98 2.93
CA VAL A 72 -6.45 -10.16 3.27
C VAL A 72 -6.93 -10.04 4.71
N LYS A 73 -6.07 -9.62 5.64
CA LYS A 73 -6.41 -9.39 7.03
C LYS A 73 -7.43 -8.25 7.20
N ALA A 74 -7.25 -7.16 6.44
CA ALA A 74 -8.17 -6.02 6.40
C ALA A 74 -9.58 -6.43 5.96
N ARG A 75 -9.68 -7.18 4.85
CA ARG A 75 -10.96 -7.70 4.34
C ARG A 75 -11.61 -8.65 5.34
N ALA A 76 -10.83 -9.58 5.92
CA ALA A 76 -11.28 -10.53 6.93
C ALA A 76 -11.87 -9.82 8.17
N TYR A 77 -11.16 -8.83 8.72
CA TYR A 77 -11.64 -8.05 9.86
C TYR A 77 -12.88 -7.23 9.52
N THR A 78 -12.95 -6.63 8.34
CA THR A 78 -14.14 -5.89 7.90
C THR A 78 -15.35 -6.80 7.85
N MET A 79 -15.23 -7.97 7.19
CA MET A 79 -16.32 -8.94 7.10
C MET A 79 -16.78 -9.43 8.49
N LYS A 80 -15.82 -9.75 9.37
CA LYS A 80 -16.14 -10.21 10.74
C LYS A 80 -16.82 -9.13 11.56
N LEU A 81 -16.34 -7.89 11.52
CA LEU A 81 -16.96 -6.76 12.22
C LEU A 81 -18.38 -6.48 11.74
N GLU A 82 -18.61 -6.56 10.44
CA GLU A 82 -19.96 -6.39 9.87
C GLU A 82 -20.92 -7.50 10.32
N ALA A 83 -20.47 -8.75 10.30
CA ALA A 83 -21.25 -9.90 10.79
C ALA A 83 -21.56 -9.76 12.30
N MET A 84 -20.55 -9.40 13.11
CA MET A 84 -20.74 -9.16 14.54
C MET A 84 -21.73 -8.03 14.83
N LYS A 85 -21.68 -6.92 14.08
CA LYS A 85 -22.62 -5.79 14.22
C LYS A 85 -24.03 -6.21 13.85
N ARG A 86 -24.25 -6.96 12.76
CA ARG A 86 -25.59 -7.45 12.39
C ARG A 86 -26.15 -8.39 13.45
N LYS A 87 -25.31 -9.30 13.98
CA LYS A 87 -25.69 -10.25 15.02
C LYS A 87 -26.02 -9.60 16.35
N ALA A 88 -25.27 -8.57 16.75
CA ALA A 88 -25.53 -7.82 17.98
C ALA A 88 -26.88 -7.08 17.96
N GLY A 89 -27.33 -6.68 16.77
CA GLY A 89 -28.57 -5.92 16.62
C GLY A 89 -28.51 -4.52 17.26
N ARG A 90 -29.66 -3.87 17.33
CA ARG A 90 -29.85 -2.63 18.08
C ARG A 90 -30.31 -2.97 19.50
N PRO A 91 -29.73 -2.36 20.55
CA PRO A 91 -30.26 -2.53 21.91
C PRO A 91 -31.75 -2.24 21.98
N THR A 92 -32.49 -3.10 22.69
CA THR A 92 -33.91 -2.86 22.94
C THR A 92 -34.10 -1.60 23.82
N LYS A 93 -35.29 -0.98 23.76
CA LYS A 93 -35.59 0.21 24.54
C LYS A 93 -35.35 -0.05 26.01
N ALA A 94 -35.80 -1.17 26.55
CA ALA A 94 -35.58 -1.57 27.94
C ALA A 94 -34.10 -1.74 28.30
N GLN A 95 -33.27 -2.29 27.42
CA GLN A 95 -31.82 -2.39 27.62
C GLN A 95 -31.14 -1.03 27.61
N ALA A 96 -31.58 -0.13 26.73
CA ALA A 96 -31.05 1.23 26.66
C ALA A 96 -31.43 2.04 27.92
N GLU A 97 -32.65 1.90 28.41
CA GLU A 97 -33.14 2.53 29.65
C GLU A 97 -32.42 1.98 30.90
N ALA A 98 -32.08 0.68 30.89
CA ALA A 98 -31.28 0.05 31.95
C ALA A 98 -29.79 0.40 31.91
N GLY A 99 -29.35 1.28 30.98
CA GLY A 99 -27.95 1.68 30.84
C GLY A 99 -27.02 0.62 30.25
N TYR A 100 -27.58 -0.44 29.67
CA TYR A 100 -26.81 -1.51 29.05
C TYR A 100 -26.03 -0.97 27.83
N LYS A 101 -24.71 -1.02 27.91
CA LYS A 101 -23.80 -0.71 26.79
C LYS A 101 -23.15 -2.01 26.32
N PRO A 102 -23.61 -2.59 25.20
CA PRO A 102 -22.94 -3.76 24.68
C PRO A 102 -21.50 -3.43 24.30
N MET A 103 -20.59 -4.37 24.54
CA MET A 103 -19.20 -4.23 24.10
C MET A 103 -19.15 -4.03 22.60
N ARG A 104 -18.37 -3.08 22.13
CA ARG A 104 -18.25 -2.77 20.69
C ARG A 104 -17.62 -3.93 19.95
N ALA A 105 -18.07 -4.17 18.72
CA ALA A 105 -17.54 -5.24 17.88
C ALA A 105 -16.02 -5.15 17.66
N ASP A 106 -15.46 -3.94 17.55
CA ASP A 106 -14.02 -3.72 17.44
C ASP A 106 -13.25 -4.06 18.73
N GLU A 107 -13.85 -3.88 19.89
CA GLU A 107 -13.29 -4.29 21.20
C GLU A 107 -13.34 -5.80 21.38
N GLN A 108 -14.46 -6.44 21.02
CA GLN A 108 -14.60 -7.89 21.04
C GLN A 108 -13.58 -8.56 20.11
N LEU A 109 -13.41 -8.01 18.90
CA LEU A 109 -12.43 -8.51 17.96
C LEU A 109 -11.00 -8.34 18.48
N ALA A 110 -10.69 -7.21 19.12
CA ALA A 110 -9.40 -6.95 19.73
C ALA A 110 -9.05 -8.00 20.80
N GLN A 111 -9.99 -8.31 21.67
CA GLN A 111 -9.81 -9.35 22.69
C GLN A 111 -9.60 -10.74 22.08
N GLN A 112 -10.34 -11.08 21.03
CA GLN A 112 -10.25 -12.39 20.37
C GLN A 112 -8.94 -12.59 19.60
N THR A 113 -8.38 -11.52 19.03
CA THR A 113 -7.19 -11.59 18.17
C THR A 113 -5.89 -11.22 18.89
N GLY A 114 -5.98 -10.64 20.08
CA GLY A 114 -4.82 -10.09 20.81
C GLY A 114 -4.24 -8.82 20.18
N GLU A 115 -4.91 -8.24 19.16
CA GLU A 115 -4.49 -7.00 18.53
C GLU A 115 -5.11 -5.78 19.23
N SER A 116 -4.43 -4.63 19.11
CA SER A 116 -5.02 -3.40 19.63
C SER A 116 -6.23 -2.97 18.76
N ARG A 117 -7.23 -2.37 19.40
CA ARG A 117 -8.38 -1.77 18.69
C ARG A 117 -7.94 -0.78 17.60
N ALA A 118 -6.89 0.01 17.88
CA ALA A 118 -6.33 0.94 16.90
C ALA A 118 -5.77 0.23 15.66
N THR A 119 -5.12 -0.93 15.84
CA THR A 119 -4.61 -1.77 14.74
C THR A 119 -5.76 -2.30 13.89
N ILE A 120 -6.81 -2.81 14.52
CA ILE A 120 -8.01 -3.30 13.82
C ILE A 120 -8.66 -2.18 13.00
N GLN A 121 -8.80 -0.98 13.58
CA GLN A 121 -9.36 0.16 12.89
C GLN A 121 -8.50 0.61 11.70
N ARG A 122 -7.17 0.61 11.83
CA ARG A 122 -6.27 0.91 10.70
C ARG A 122 -6.38 -0.12 9.58
N LEU A 123 -6.36 -1.41 9.93
CA LEU A 123 -6.49 -2.48 8.95
C LEU A 123 -7.82 -2.40 8.21
N THR A 124 -8.94 -2.27 8.92
CA THR A 124 -10.26 -2.17 8.28
C THR A 124 -10.38 -0.93 7.38
N ARG A 125 -9.66 0.15 7.69
CA ARG A 125 -9.62 1.34 6.82
C ARG A 125 -8.98 1.06 5.46
N LEU A 126 -8.05 0.11 5.35
CA LEU A 126 -7.41 -0.24 4.07
C LEU A 126 -8.42 -0.68 3.00
N THR A 127 -9.57 -1.24 3.39
CA THR A 127 -10.61 -1.62 2.43
C THR A 127 -11.30 -0.42 1.75
N LYS A 128 -11.04 0.81 2.23
CA LYS A 128 -11.55 2.07 1.67
C LYS A 128 -10.58 2.73 0.69
N LEU A 129 -9.43 2.11 0.45
CA LEU A 129 -8.48 2.57 -0.55
C LEU A 129 -8.96 2.22 -1.96
N GLU A 130 -8.57 3.05 -2.91
CA GLU A 130 -8.69 2.73 -4.34
C GLU A 130 -7.86 1.48 -4.66
N PRO A 131 -8.29 0.64 -5.63
CA PRO A 131 -7.65 -0.65 -5.92
C PRO A 131 -6.14 -0.57 -6.12
N GLU A 132 -5.67 0.44 -6.84
CA GLU A 132 -4.25 0.65 -7.12
C GLU A 132 -3.41 0.86 -5.84
N LEU A 133 -3.96 1.59 -4.85
CA LEU A 133 -3.30 1.78 -3.56
C LEU A 133 -3.36 0.52 -2.71
N GLN A 134 -4.42 -0.31 -2.85
CA GLN A 134 -4.48 -1.62 -2.20
C GLN A 134 -3.39 -2.54 -2.73
N ASP A 135 -3.16 -2.56 -4.04
CA ASP A 135 -2.10 -3.36 -4.67
C ASP A 135 -0.71 -2.92 -4.17
N MET A 136 -0.47 -1.61 -4.02
CA MET A 136 0.78 -1.10 -3.44
C MET A 136 0.99 -1.54 -1.98
N VAL A 137 -0.09 -1.70 -1.21
CA VAL A 137 0.00 -2.26 0.16
C VAL A 137 0.32 -3.75 0.13
N GLU A 138 -0.30 -4.52 -0.77
CA GLU A 138 0.00 -5.95 -0.98
C GLU A 138 1.47 -6.15 -1.39
N GLU A 139 2.00 -5.33 -2.27
CA GLU A 139 3.39 -5.33 -2.72
C GLU A 139 4.37 -4.78 -1.67
N LYS A 140 3.90 -4.39 -0.49
CA LYS A 140 4.69 -3.77 0.58
C LYS A 140 5.39 -2.46 0.19
N LYS A 141 5.01 -1.83 -0.92
CA LYS A 141 5.49 -0.51 -1.33
C LYS A 141 4.92 0.59 -0.44
N LEU A 142 3.63 0.48 -0.08
CA LEU A 142 2.95 1.46 0.77
C LEU A 142 2.78 0.90 2.19
N PRO A 143 3.39 1.52 3.22
CA PRO A 143 3.24 1.08 4.61
C PRO A 143 1.79 1.17 5.11
N VAL A 144 1.36 0.20 5.92
CA VAL A 144 -0.02 0.08 6.44
C VAL A 144 -0.50 1.35 7.15
N ASN A 145 0.34 1.98 7.97
CA ASN A 145 -0.02 3.19 8.70
C ASN A 145 -0.27 4.38 7.75
N THR A 146 0.62 4.56 6.78
CA THR A 146 0.49 5.59 5.74
C THR A 146 -0.76 5.35 4.89
N ALA A 147 -1.00 4.10 4.47
CA ALA A 147 -2.18 3.68 3.73
C ALA A 147 -3.48 3.94 4.49
N ALA A 148 -3.49 3.68 5.81
CA ALA A 148 -4.64 3.97 6.66
C ALA A 148 -4.97 5.47 6.70
N ASP A 149 -3.98 6.36 6.73
CA ASP A 149 -4.22 7.81 6.67
C ASP A 149 -4.70 8.25 5.28
N ILE A 150 -4.13 7.71 4.20
CA ILE A 150 -4.56 7.97 2.82
C ILE A 150 -6.02 7.52 2.60
N SER A 151 -6.49 6.47 3.29
CA SER A 151 -7.87 5.97 3.17
C SER A 151 -8.95 6.97 3.61
N TYR A 152 -8.57 8.10 4.23
CA TYR A 152 -9.48 9.19 4.59
C TYR A 152 -9.65 10.22 3.48
N LEU A 153 -8.83 10.19 2.44
CA LEU A 153 -8.94 11.06 1.27
C LEU A 153 -10.17 10.66 0.45
N LYS A 154 -10.69 11.60 -0.33
CA LYS A 154 -11.77 11.34 -1.27
C LYS A 154 -11.29 10.42 -2.41
N PRO A 155 -12.16 9.63 -3.06
CA PRO A 155 -11.76 8.73 -4.13
C PRO A 155 -10.96 9.42 -5.25
N GLN A 156 -11.34 10.63 -5.65
CA GLN A 156 -10.63 11.41 -6.67
C GLN A 156 -9.22 11.81 -6.21
N GLU A 157 -9.07 12.21 -4.95
CA GLU A 157 -7.78 12.57 -4.34
C GLU A 157 -6.86 11.33 -4.21
N GLN A 158 -7.44 10.16 -3.88
CA GLN A 158 -6.71 8.90 -3.83
C GLN A 158 -6.18 8.48 -5.21
N LYS A 159 -6.98 8.64 -6.26
CA LYS A 159 -6.54 8.38 -7.66
C LYS A 159 -5.41 9.31 -8.06
N ALA A 160 -5.56 10.61 -7.83
CA ALA A 160 -4.52 11.59 -8.13
C ALA A 160 -3.21 11.27 -7.38
N LEU A 161 -3.31 10.82 -6.12
CA LEU A 161 -2.16 10.40 -5.34
C LEU A 161 -1.52 9.10 -5.90
N ALA A 162 -2.33 8.12 -6.31
CA ALA A 162 -1.82 6.89 -6.93
C ALA A 162 -1.06 7.18 -8.23
N ASP A 163 -1.60 8.07 -9.07
CA ASP A 163 -0.94 8.50 -10.31
C ASP A 163 0.37 9.25 -10.03
N ALA A 164 0.38 10.12 -9.01
CA ALA A 164 1.59 10.83 -8.60
C ALA A 164 2.67 9.86 -8.07
N ILE A 165 2.29 8.88 -7.25
CA ILE A 165 3.21 7.84 -6.75
C ILE A 165 3.81 7.02 -7.90
N LYS A 166 2.99 6.63 -8.90
CA LYS A 166 3.46 5.88 -10.06
C LYS A 166 4.45 6.68 -10.92
N ARG A 167 4.21 7.98 -11.08
CA ARG A 167 5.03 8.88 -11.87
C ARG A 167 6.38 9.15 -11.24
N GLU A 168 6.41 9.37 -9.92
CA GLU A 168 7.61 9.73 -9.18
C GLU A 168 8.32 8.51 -8.53
N ASP A 169 7.72 7.32 -8.63
CA ASP A 169 8.17 6.07 -7.96
C ASP A 169 8.47 6.27 -6.46
N LYS A 170 7.67 7.11 -5.82
CA LYS A 170 7.88 7.52 -4.43
C LYS A 170 6.57 7.59 -3.66
N VAL A 171 6.54 6.97 -2.48
CA VAL A 171 5.40 7.02 -1.57
C VAL A 171 5.54 8.15 -0.54
N PRO A 172 4.43 8.77 -0.12
CA PRO A 172 4.47 9.80 0.92
C PRO A 172 4.91 9.20 2.26
N THR A 173 5.63 10.00 3.05
CA THR A 173 5.94 9.63 4.44
C THR A 173 4.67 9.67 5.30
N GLY A 174 4.67 8.97 6.47
CA GLY A 174 3.53 8.98 7.37
C GLY A 174 3.11 10.39 7.82
N ALA A 175 4.08 11.30 8.04
CA ALA A 175 3.80 12.69 8.39
C ALA A 175 3.06 13.43 7.27
N LYS A 176 3.51 13.28 6.02
CA LYS A 176 2.87 13.86 4.84
C LYS A 176 1.49 13.26 4.59
N ALA A 177 1.30 11.96 4.78
CA ALA A 177 -0.01 11.33 4.67
C ALA A 177 -1.01 11.85 5.71
N ALA A 178 -0.56 12.07 6.95
CA ALA A 178 -1.37 12.67 7.99
C ALA A 178 -1.75 14.14 7.68
N GLU A 179 -0.87 14.88 7.03
CA GLU A 179 -1.14 16.24 6.53
C GLU A 179 -2.18 16.22 5.42
N LEU A 180 -2.00 15.38 4.40
CA LEU A 180 -3.00 15.20 3.33
C LEU A 180 -4.39 14.85 3.87
N LYS A 181 -4.45 13.97 4.88
CA LYS A 181 -5.69 13.61 5.55
C LYS A 181 -6.36 14.83 6.20
N LYS A 182 -5.60 15.65 6.93
CA LYS A 182 -6.15 16.87 7.57
C LYS A 182 -6.70 17.86 6.53
N GLU A 183 -5.95 18.06 5.45
CA GLU A 183 -6.36 18.97 4.38
C GLU A 183 -7.56 18.47 3.59
N SER A 184 -7.63 17.17 3.29
CA SER A 184 -8.80 16.54 2.66
C SER A 184 -10.05 16.68 3.53
N GLN A 185 -9.93 16.44 4.85
CA GLN A 185 -11.02 16.62 5.81
C GLN A 185 -11.47 18.09 5.93
N ALA A 186 -10.54 19.03 5.78
CA ALA A 186 -10.83 20.46 5.76
C ALA A 186 -11.37 20.96 4.39
N GLY A 187 -11.40 20.09 3.36
CA GLY A 187 -11.82 20.45 2.01
C GLY A 187 -10.82 21.38 1.27
N LYS A 188 -9.57 21.45 1.76
CA LYS A 188 -8.52 22.35 1.24
C LYS A 188 -7.45 21.63 0.40
N LEU A 189 -7.60 20.32 0.20
CA LEU A 189 -6.62 19.55 -0.56
C LEU A 189 -6.72 19.84 -2.06
N THR A 190 -5.63 20.28 -2.66
CA THR A 190 -5.51 20.55 -4.09
C THR A 190 -4.62 19.52 -4.77
N ALA A 191 -4.79 19.33 -6.10
CA ALA A 191 -3.95 18.44 -6.89
C ALA A 191 -2.46 18.81 -6.79
N GLU A 192 -2.15 20.11 -6.81
CA GLU A 192 -0.78 20.61 -6.68
C GLU A 192 -0.11 20.18 -5.35
N LYS A 193 -0.86 20.20 -4.24
CA LYS A 193 -0.36 19.75 -2.94
C LYS A 193 -0.11 18.24 -2.91
N ILE A 194 -0.97 17.46 -3.56
CA ILE A 194 -0.76 16.02 -3.71
C ILE A 194 0.56 15.77 -4.46
N GLU A 195 0.80 16.44 -5.57
CA GLU A 195 2.05 16.33 -6.34
C GLU A 195 3.28 16.74 -5.53
N GLN A 196 3.23 17.88 -4.85
CA GLN A 196 4.32 18.36 -3.97
C GLN A 196 4.64 17.38 -2.84
N THR A 197 3.67 16.62 -2.39
CA THR A 197 3.85 15.64 -1.31
C THR A 197 4.70 14.46 -1.74
N VAL A 198 4.58 14.05 -2.99
CA VAL A 198 5.31 12.91 -3.59
C VAL A 198 6.60 13.40 -4.27
N ALA A 199 6.64 14.65 -4.74
CA ALA A 199 7.81 15.22 -5.39
C ALA A 199 9.09 15.06 -4.54
N PRO A 200 10.24 14.77 -5.16
CA PRO A 200 11.51 14.66 -4.46
C PRO A 200 11.81 15.96 -3.71
N SER A 201 12.16 15.85 -2.44
CA SER A 201 12.55 17.03 -1.68
C SER A 201 13.84 17.62 -2.27
N LYS A 202 14.03 18.95 -2.16
CA LYS A 202 15.30 19.60 -2.59
C LYS A 202 16.53 18.92 -1.96
N ARG A 203 16.41 18.32 -0.77
CA ARG A 203 17.47 17.54 -0.11
C ARG A 203 17.78 16.21 -0.81
N GLU A 204 16.80 15.58 -1.44
CA GLU A 204 16.98 14.29 -2.14
C GLU A 204 17.53 14.48 -3.56
N MET A 205 17.30 15.66 -4.19
CA MET A 205 17.98 16.04 -5.44
C MET A 205 19.49 16.21 -5.25
N PHE A 206 19.93 16.47 -4.03
CA PHE A 206 21.34 16.58 -3.64
C PHE A 206 21.68 15.50 -2.62
N LEU A 207 21.48 14.21 -2.98
CA LEU A 207 22.08 13.11 -2.20
C LEU A 207 23.58 13.37 -2.15
N PRO A 208 24.23 13.29 -0.96
CA PRO A 208 25.67 13.37 -0.88
C PRO A 208 26.24 12.19 -1.67
N LEU A 209 26.67 12.45 -2.89
CA LEU A 209 27.41 11.51 -3.72
C LEU A 209 28.70 11.18 -2.97
N LYS A 210 28.76 9.99 -2.36
CA LYS A 210 29.98 9.48 -1.77
C LYS A 210 30.76 8.77 -2.87
N VAL A 211 31.65 9.49 -3.53
CA VAL A 211 32.57 8.90 -4.51
C VAL A 211 33.82 8.47 -3.75
N THR A 212 34.12 7.20 -3.78
CA THR A 212 35.36 6.64 -3.24
C THR A 212 36.30 6.30 -4.40
N PHE A 213 37.49 6.80 -4.35
CA PHE A 213 38.55 6.46 -5.29
C PHE A 213 39.57 5.55 -4.61
N THR A 214 40.09 4.58 -5.35
CA THR A 214 41.21 3.76 -4.90
C THR A 214 42.54 4.53 -5.08
N GLU A 215 43.59 4.12 -4.37
CA GLU A 215 44.90 4.73 -4.50
C GLU A 215 45.43 4.62 -5.94
N GLU A 216 45.18 3.52 -6.60
CA GLU A 216 45.61 3.25 -7.98
C GLU A 216 44.97 4.20 -8.98
N GLU A 217 43.68 4.57 -8.78
CA GLU A 217 42.95 5.53 -9.63
C GLU A 217 43.42 6.95 -9.42
N LEU A 218 43.89 7.31 -8.22
CA LEU A 218 44.36 8.66 -7.90
C LEU A 218 45.86 8.89 -8.24
N ARG A 219 46.68 7.83 -8.25
CA ARG A 219 48.13 7.91 -8.54
C ARG A 219 48.51 8.70 -9.78
N PRO A 220 47.84 8.61 -10.93
CA PRO A 220 48.18 9.39 -12.12
C PRO A 220 48.02 10.90 -11.92
N TYR A 221 47.13 11.30 -11.03
CA TYR A 221 46.80 12.74 -10.80
C TYR A 221 47.54 13.32 -9.60
N PHE A 222 48.04 12.48 -8.70
CA PHE A 222 48.74 12.87 -7.47
C PHE A 222 50.06 12.11 -7.32
N PRO A 223 51.08 12.46 -8.08
CA PRO A 223 52.33 11.71 -8.09
C PRO A 223 53.18 11.89 -6.81
N LYS A 224 52.91 12.90 -5.98
CA LYS A 224 53.61 13.16 -4.72
C LYS A 224 53.04 12.31 -3.59
N LYS A 225 53.92 11.61 -2.83
CA LYS A 225 53.57 10.76 -1.70
C LYS A 225 52.88 11.52 -0.52
N ASP A 226 53.07 12.83 -0.44
CA ASP A 226 52.59 13.67 0.68
C ASP A 226 51.32 14.45 0.35
N THR A 227 50.52 13.97 -0.64
CA THR A 227 49.28 14.65 -1.01
C THR A 227 48.22 14.39 0.06
N THR A 228 47.74 15.47 0.67
CA THR A 228 46.71 15.41 1.70
C THR A 228 45.31 15.24 1.07
N ILE A 229 44.37 14.75 1.87
CA ILE A 229 42.93 14.65 1.46
C ILE A 229 42.39 16.04 1.07
N ALA A 230 42.87 17.10 1.72
CA ALA A 230 42.50 18.47 1.42
C ALA A 230 42.98 18.92 0.02
N ASP A 231 44.21 18.54 -0.37
CA ASP A 231 44.76 18.84 -1.69
C ASP A 231 44.00 18.08 -2.78
N ALA A 232 43.72 16.80 -2.56
CA ALA A 232 42.94 16.02 -3.48
C ALA A 232 41.52 16.61 -3.69
N LYS A 233 40.85 17.02 -2.62
CA LYS A 233 39.54 17.70 -2.70
C LYS A 233 39.64 18.98 -3.51
N ARG A 234 40.65 19.82 -3.28
CA ARG A 234 40.84 21.09 -4.02
C ARG A 234 40.94 20.84 -5.52
N VAL A 235 41.80 19.90 -5.94
CA VAL A 235 41.98 19.57 -7.37
C VAL A 235 40.71 19.03 -8.00
N VAL A 236 39.95 18.19 -7.30
CA VAL A 236 38.67 17.68 -7.79
C VAL A 236 37.66 18.83 -7.97
N PHE A 237 37.56 19.75 -7.01
CA PHE A 237 36.65 20.90 -7.13
C PHE A 237 37.09 21.85 -8.26
N GLU A 238 38.36 22.10 -8.46
CA GLU A 238 38.87 22.88 -9.57
C GLU A 238 38.56 22.24 -10.93
N ALA A 239 38.70 20.91 -11.05
CA ALA A 239 38.34 20.19 -12.25
C ALA A 239 36.84 20.23 -12.55
N LEU A 240 35.97 20.11 -11.51
CA LEU A 240 34.53 20.23 -11.63
C LEU A 240 34.11 21.64 -12.07
N ASP A 241 34.74 22.70 -11.52
CA ASP A 241 34.49 24.06 -11.90
C ASP A 241 34.90 24.36 -13.36
N LEU A 242 36.04 23.85 -13.80
CA LEU A 242 36.46 23.95 -15.19
C LEU A 242 35.46 23.28 -16.15
N ARG A 243 35.00 22.10 -15.79
CA ARG A 243 33.97 21.38 -16.56
C ARG A 243 32.65 22.15 -16.60
N GLN A 244 32.21 22.72 -15.48
CA GLN A 244 31.00 23.53 -15.41
C GLN A 244 31.09 24.78 -16.32
N ARG A 245 32.22 25.46 -16.28
CA ARG A 245 32.49 26.63 -17.17
C ARG A 245 32.48 26.22 -18.66
N ALA A 246 33.07 25.06 -18.99
CA ALA A 246 33.04 24.52 -20.35
C ALA A 246 31.61 24.20 -20.83
N LEU A 247 30.81 23.55 -19.99
CA LEU A 247 29.40 23.25 -20.27
C LEU A 247 28.55 24.52 -20.46
N ASN A 248 28.77 25.53 -19.62
CA ASN A 248 28.07 26.81 -19.74
C ASN A 248 28.43 27.55 -21.05
N ARG A 249 29.70 27.52 -21.45
CA ARG A 249 30.15 28.07 -22.76
C ARG A 249 29.51 27.32 -23.92
N GLN A 250 29.40 25.99 -23.81
CA GLN A 250 28.77 25.16 -24.86
C GLN A 250 27.27 25.45 -24.98
N LYS A 251 26.57 25.59 -23.85
CA LYS A 251 25.15 25.96 -23.82
C LYS A 251 24.93 27.34 -24.43
N ALA A 252 25.75 28.33 -24.07
CA ALA A 252 25.66 29.68 -24.62
C ALA A 252 25.88 29.70 -26.13
N LYS A 253 26.84 28.93 -26.68
CA LYS A 253 27.02 28.78 -28.12
C LYS A 253 25.79 28.17 -28.81
N VAL A 254 25.21 27.13 -28.25
CA VAL A 254 24.00 26.51 -28.80
C VAL A 254 22.80 27.45 -28.78
N GLU A 255 22.64 28.25 -27.73
CA GLU A 255 21.60 29.28 -27.67
C GLU A 255 21.82 30.39 -28.70
N GLN A 256 23.06 30.87 -28.87
CA GLN A 256 23.41 31.85 -29.90
C GLN A 256 23.13 31.30 -31.32
N GLU A 257 23.48 30.04 -31.60
CA GLU A 257 23.20 29.43 -32.88
C GLU A 257 21.69 29.27 -33.13
N LYS A 258 20.90 28.90 -32.08
CA LYS A 258 19.46 28.86 -32.16
C LYS A 258 18.84 30.24 -32.42
N ALA A 259 19.34 31.27 -31.76
CA ALA A 259 18.90 32.66 -31.95
C ALA A 259 19.24 33.17 -33.34
N ALA A 260 20.44 32.88 -33.86
CA ALA A 260 20.87 33.25 -35.20
C ALA A 260 20.02 32.55 -36.29
N LYS A 261 19.70 31.26 -36.10
CA LYS A 261 18.79 30.53 -37.00
C LYS A 261 17.36 31.07 -36.98
N LYS A 262 16.90 31.62 -35.87
CA LYS A 262 15.57 32.20 -35.72
C LYS A 262 15.49 33.64 -36.30
N ALA A 263 16.63 34.33 -36.38
CA ALA A 263 16.75 35.69 -36.91
C ALA A 263 17.05 35.72 -38.43
N ALA A 264 17.37 34.61 -39.06
CA ALA A 264 17.56 34.53 -40.51
C ALA A 264 16.22 34.68 -41.22
N PRO A 265 15.99 35.71 -42.09
CA PRO A 265 14.76 35.88 -42.82
C PRO A 265 14.59 34.71 -43.80
N GLY A 266 13.42 34.06 -43.75
CA GLY A 266 13.04 33.01 -44.67
C GLY A 266 13.18 33.52 -46.10
N LYS A 267 14.05 32.89 -46.88
CA LYS A 267 14.00 33.02 -48.35
C LYS A 267 12.80 32.21 -48.81
N GLU A 268 11.70 32.91 -49.04
CA GLU A 268 10.62 32.38 -49.86
C GLU A 268 11.16 32.01 -51.26
N ARG A 269 10.88 30.83 -51.63
CA ARG A 269 10.74 30.41 -53.03
C ARG A 269 9.41 29.72 -53.22
#